data_91e1e99897a7eed2e1975b2e9608e393
#
_entry.id   91e1e99897a7eed2e1975b2e9608e393
#
_cell.length_a   1.000
_cell.length_b   1.000
_cell.length_c   1.000
_cell.angle_alpha   90.00
_cell.angle_beta   90.00
_cell.angle_gamma   90.00
#
_symmetry.space_group_name_H-M   'P 1'
#
loop_
_entity.id
_entity.type
_entity.pdbx_description
1 polymer ?
#
loop_
_entity_poly.entity_id
_entity_poly.type
_entity_poly.pdbx_seq_one_letter_code
_entity_poly.pdbx_strand_id
1 'polypeptide(L)'
;MKNTLLSLAALLLLSGAAVAQQTKKDTVFFEDFNKKSLNRSKWNVEITGNTVNNEQQAYIDSAATLYFIDGKKEGAKNGALVIKAIYKPGHTSKEGKKYDFVSGRINTRDKMMFTYGSASARMKIADGAGLWPAFWALGKGEWPDCGEIDVMETVGDGSWISNALHGPGYFGDTPLAHREIFLKGTDVTKWHVYSVDWTKTSLTFKLDGKVTYTVTKPMTEKYGRWAFDNPKFLILNFALGGGYPNGVNKVTRPYFGLSQSSVDKIKAGNAKVYVDWVLVTK
;
A
#
# COMPACT_ATOMS: atom_id res chain seq x y z
N MET A 1 -50.46 -10.25 16.24
CA MET A 1 -49.25 -10.50 15.47
C MET A 1 -48.88 -9.27 14.67
N LYS A 2 -48.36 -8.24 15.28
CA LYS A 2 -47.80 -7.02 14.65
C LYS A 2 -46.93 -6.35 15.71
N ASN A 3 -45.63 -6.65 15.80
CA ASN A 3 -44.62 -5.87 16.58
C ASN A 3 -43.25 -6.55 16.58
N THR A 4 -42.64 -6.82 15.40
CA THR A 4 -41.26 -7.37 15.36
C THR A 4 -40.42 -6.88 14.19
N LEU A 5 -40.79 -5.78 13.51
CA LEU A 5 -40.05 -5.30 12.33
C LEU A 5 -39.42 -3.90 12.47
N LEU A 6 -39.49 -3.25 13.63
CA LEU A 6 -38.93 -1.90 13.84
C LEU A 6 -37.56 -1.86 14.53
N SER A 7 -37.05 -2.98 15.03
CA SER A 7 -35.80 -2.99 15.82
C SER A 7 -34.52 -3.16 15.01
N LEU A 8 -34.57 -3.63 13.75
CA LEU A 8 -33.35 -3.90 12.97
C LEU A 8 -32.84 -2.69 12.17
N ALA A 9 -33.72 -1.74 11.82
CA ALA A 9 -33.31 -0.55 11.05
C ALA A 9 -32.57 0.51 11.90
N ALA A 10 -32.81 0.55 13.20
CA ALA A 10 -32.19 1.52 14.10
C ALA A 10 -30.71 1.18 14.44
N LEU A 11 -30.34 -0.10 14.44
CA LEU A 11 -28.95 -0.51 14.75
C LEU A 11 -27.95 -0.22 13.62
N LEU A 12 -28.39 -0.22 12.37
CA LEU A 12 -27.50 0.07 11.20
C LEU A 12 -27.22 1.57 11.03
N LEU A 13 -28.07 2.45 11.52
CA LEU A 13 -27.87 3.90 11.46
C LEU A 13 -26.91 4.42 12.55
N LEU A 14 -26.85 3.74 13.69
CA LEU A 14 -25.97 4.12 14.82
C LEU A 14 -24.49 3.81 14.54
N SER A 15 -24.18 2.74 13.83
CA SER A 15 -22.81 2.37 13.48
C SER A 15 -22.14 3.33 12.48
N GLY A 16 -22.91 3.86 11.53
CA GLY A 16 -22.42 4.83 10.54
C GLY A 16 -22.12 6.21 11.13
N ALA A 17 -22.91 6.65 12.09
CA ALA A 17 -22.73 7.95 12.75
C ALA A 17 -21.57 7.95 13.75
N ALA A 18 -21.33 6.83 14.45
CA ALA A 18 -20.23 6.70 15.40
C ALA A 18 -18.85 6.71 14.71
N VAL A 19 -18.72 6.05 13.54
CA VAL A 19 -17.47 6.06 12.74
C VAL A 19 -17.19 7.45 12.16
N ALA A 20 -18.23 8.18 11.73
CA ALA A 20 -18.07 9.54 11.19
C ALA A 20 -17.71 10.57 12.26
N GLN A 21 -18.10 10.36 13.50
CA GLN A 21 -17.82 11.27 14.62
C GLN A 21 -16.43 11.04 15.23
N GLN A 22 -15.93 9.80 15.24
CA GLN A 22 -14.58 9.47 15.71
C GLN A 22 -13.49 9.99 14.76
N THR A 23 -13.73 10.01 13.43
CA THR A 23 -12.77 10.50 12.45
C THR A 23 -12.49 12.00 12.53
N LYS A 24 -13.33 12.80 13.18
CA LYS A 24 -13.13 14.25 13.30
C LYS A 24 -12.24 14.66 14.47
N LYS A 25 -12.13 13.87 15.54
CA LYS A 25 -11.48 14.28 16.79
C LYS A 25 -9.97 13.97 16.80
N ASP A 26 -9.54 12.91 16.10
CA ASP A 26 -8.18 12.39 16.18
C ASP A 26 -7.47 12.32 14.80
N THR A 27 -8.03 12.97 13.78
CA THR A 27 -7.45 12.93 12.43
C THR A 27 -6.21 13.80 12.34
N VAL A 28 -5.06 13.17 12.09
CA VAL A 28 -3.77 13.82 11.83
C VAL A 28 -3.60 14.12 10.35
N PHE A 29 -4.07 13.20 9.50
CA PHE A 29 -3.98 13.33 8.05
C PHE A 29 -5.15 12.62 7.38
N PHE A 30 -5.73 13.28 6.39
CA PHE A 30 -6.75 12.69 5.53
C PHE A 30 -6.59 13.15 4.10
N GLU A 31 -6.64 12.21 3.17
CA GLU A 31 -6.65 12.46 1.73
C GLU A 31 -7.68 11.54 1.07
N ASP A 32 -8.66 12.10 0.40
CA ASP A 32 -9.76 11.39 -0.27
C ASP A 32 -9.64 11.38 -1.80
N PHE A 33 -8.54 11.91 -2.32
CA PHE A 33 -8.24 11.99 -3.75
C PHE A 33 -9.40 12.53 -4.62
N ASN A 34 -10.23 13.39 -4.04
CA ASN A 34 -11.41 13.95 -4.69
C ASN A 34 -11.09 15.13 -5.62
N LYS A 35 -9.83 15.49 -5.77
CA LYS A 35 -9.37 16.58 -6.64
C LYS A 35 -8.90 16.04 -7.99
N LYS A 36 -8.84 16.92 -9.00
CA LYS A 36 -8.36 16.57 -10.35
C LYS A 36 -6.84 16.42 -10.46
N SER A 37 -6.10 16.70 -9.38
CA SER A 37 -4.63 16.64 -9.34
C SER A 37 -4.14 16.30 -7.94
N LEU A 38 -2.93 15.75 -7.85
CA LEU A 38 -2.28 15.42 -6.58
C LEU A 38 -2.06 16.69 -5.75
N ASN A 39 -2.47 16.64 -4.50
CA ASN A 39 -2.17 17.71 -3.55
C ASN A 39 -0.68 17.68 -3.19
N ARG A 40 0.10 18.52 -3.87
CA ARG A 40 1.56 18.60 -3.70
C ARG A 40 1.99 19.18 -2.34
N SER A 41 1.09 19.78 -1.58
CA SER A 41 1.39 20.14 -0.18
C SER A 41 1.36 18.95 0.78
N LYS A 42 0.67 17.86 0.39
CA LYS A 42 0.56 16.61 1.18
C LYS A 42 1.48 15.51 0.65
N TRP A 43 1.73 15.47 -0.67
CA TRP A 43 2.41 14.38 -1.35
C TRP A 43 3.58 14.86 -2.20
N ASN A 44 4.68 14.12 -2.14
CA ASN A 44 5.75 14.15 -3.14
C ASN A 44 5.47 13.09 -4.18
N VAL A 45 5.94 13.31 -5.42
CA VAL A 45 6.08 12.25 -6.42
C VAL A 45 7.56 11.90 -6.53
N GLU A 46 7.87 10.63 -6.46
CA GLU A 46 9.22 10.13 -6.64
C GLU A 46 9.53 9.96 -8.12
N ILE A 47 10.68 10.51 -8.55
CA ILE A 47 11.18 10.40 -9.93
C ILE A 47 12.56 9.76 -9.82
N THR A 48 12.66 8.47 -10.15
CA THR A 48 13.93 7.72 -10.01
C THR A 48 13.92 6.43 -10.81
N GLY A 49 15.10 6.06 -11.34
CA GLY A 49 15.44 4.73 -11.78
C GLY A 49 16.38 4.02 -10.80
N ASN A 50 16.67 4.60 -9.63
CA ASN A 50 17.40 3.91 -8.57
C ASN A 50 16.40 3.06 -7.77
N THR A 51 15.85 2.04 -8.43
CA THR A 51 15.01 1.03 -7.78
C THR A 51 15.88 0.03 -7.02
N VAL A 52 15.31 -0.53 -5.96
CA VAL A 52 15.94 -1.61 -5.17
C VAL A 52 15.43 -2.98 -5.66
N ASN A 53 15.96 -4.07 -5.10
CA ASN A 53 15.46 -5.43 -5.36
C ASN A 53 15.42 -5.88 -6.84
N ASN A 54 16.18 -5.23 -7.75
CA ASN A 54 16.12 -5.47 -9.20
C ASN A 54 14.72 -5.26 -9.80
N GLU A 55 13.95 -4.31 -9.25
CA GLU A 55 12.65 -3.91 -9.81
C GLU A 55 12.76 -3.46 -11.26
N GLN A 56 11.74 -3.70 -12.06
CA GLN A 56 11.77 -3.62 -13.52
C GLN A 56 11.22 -2.29 -14.08
N GLN A 57 10.78 -1.34 -13.24
CA GLN A 57 10.26 -0.04 -13.66
C GLN A 57 11.13 1.12 -13.18
N ALA A 58 11.04 2.25 -13.87
CA ALA A 58 11.36 3.56 -13.32
C ALA A 58 10.11 4.25 -12.78
N TYR A 59 10.23 5.03 -11.71
CA TYR A 59 9.16 5.90 -11.22
C TYR A 59 9.24 7.27 -11.89
N ILE A 60 8.08 7.77 -12.35
CA ILE A 60 7.98 9.05 -13.06
C ILE A 60 6.82 9.91 -12.54
N ASP A 61 6.95 11.21 -12.66
CA ASP A 61 5.86 12.18 -12.42
C ASP A 61 5.13 12.43 -13.75
N SER A 62 4.06 11.68 -13.98
CA SER A 62 3.28 11.77 -15.21
C SER A 62 1.80 11.50 -14.97
N ALA A 63 0.93 12.25 -15.63
CA ALA A 63 -0.51 11.95 -15.64
C ALA A 63 -0.84 10.59 -16.30
N ALA A 64 0.10 9.96 -16.97
CA ALA A 64 -0.07 8.62 -17.50
C ALA A 64 0.06 7.54 -16.40
N THR A 65 0.90 7.78 -15.37
CA THR A 65 1.15 6.84 -14.27
C THR A 65 0.43 7.20 -12.98
N LEU A 66 0.11 8.49 -12.78
CA LEU A 66 -0.56 9.03 -11.59
C LEU A 66 -1.68 9.95 -12.04
N TYR A 67 -2.92 9.50 -11.94
CA TYR A 67 -4.08 10.29 -12.34
C TYR A 67 -5.28 10.05 -11.44
N PHE A 68 -6.33 10.86 -11.62
CA PHE A 68 -7.51 10.88 -10.78
C PHE A 68 -8.73 10.58 -11.62
N ILE A 69 -9.65 9.83 -11.04
CA ILE A 69 -10.92 9.47 -11.67
C ILE A 69 -12.09 9.86 -10.78
N ASP A 70 -13.28 10.00 -11.37
CA ASP A 70 -14.52 9.87 -10.62
C ASP A 70 -14.62 8.41 -10.17
N GLY A 71 -14.26 8.17 -8.92
CA GLY A 71 -14.14 6.82 -8.37
C GLY A 71 -15.46 6.09 -8.20
N LYS A 72 -16.61 6.77 -8.30
CA LYS A 72 -17.94 6.16 -8.10
C LYS A 72 -18.20 4.99 -9.04
N LYS A 73 -17.78 5.10 -10.30
CA LYS A 73 -17.90 4.01 -11.28
C LYS A 73 -17.04 2.80 -10.94
N GLU A 74 -15.98 3.01 -10.17
CA GLU A 74 -15.08 1.95 -9.69
C GLU A 74 -15.43 1.49 -8.27
N GLY A 75 -16.47 2.05 -7.65
CA GLY A 75 -16.92 1.71 -6.30
C GLY A 75 -16.16 2.43 -5.18
N ALA A 76 -15.43 3.51 -5.48
CA ALA A 76 -14.92 4.43 -4.47
C ALA A 76 -16.01 5.36 -3.95
N LYS A 77 -15.78 6.01 -2.80
CA LYS A 77 -16.78 6.93 -2.21
C LYS A 77 -16.92 8.22 -3.01
N ASN A 78 -15.79 8.76 -3.48
CA ASN A 78 -15.70 10.03 -4.20
C ASN A 78 -14.78 9.89 -5.42
N GLY A 79 -13.67 10.63 -5.45
CA GLY A 79 -12.59 10.43 -6.39
C GLY A 79 -11.73 9.21 -6.02
N ALA A 80 -10.82 8.83 -6.90
CA ALA A 80 -9.77 7.89 -6.57
C ALA A 80 -8.47 8.26 -7.29
N LEU A 81 -7.34 8.12 -6.60
CA LEU A 81 -6.04 8.08 -7.23
C LEU A 81 -5.86 6.76 -7.95
N VAL A 82 -5.35 6.81 -9.17
CA VAL A 82 -4.89 5.63 -9.92
C VAL A 82 -3.37 5.70 -10.06
N ILE A 83 -2.69 4.65 -9.60
CA ILE A 83 -1.28 4.39 -9.89
C ILE A 83 -1.25 3.31 -10.97
N LYS A 84 -0.72 3.62 -12.15
CA LYS A 84 -0.74 2.74 -13.31
C LYS A 84 0.66 2.37 -13.74
N ALA A 85 0.90 1.08 -13.91
CA ALA A 85 2.08 0.57 -14.59
C ALA A 85 1.89 0.66 -16.11
N ILE A 86 2.94 1.09 -16.84
CA ILE A 86 2.90 1.30 -18.30
C ILE A 86 4.11 0.64 -18.93
N TYR A 87 3.88 -0.09 -20.01
CA TYR A 87 4.93 -0.57 -20.89
C TYR A 87 5.42 0.58 -21.78
N LYS A 88 6.67 0.98 -21.59
CA LYS A 88 7.33 2.08 -22.31
C LYS A 88 8.78 1.69 -22.60
N PRO A 89 9.00 0.80 -23.56
CA PRO A 89 10.32 0.25 -23.83
C PRO A 89 11.34 1.33 -24.18
N GLY A 90 12.55 1.16 -23.65
CA GLY A 90 13.65 2.09 -23.85
C GLY A 90 13.54 3.40 -23.08
N HIS A 91 12.64 3.50 -22.09
CA HIS A 91 12.58 4.68 -21.22
C HIS A 91 13.91 4.86 -20.48
N THR A 92 14.50 6.05 -20.58
CA THR A 92 15.72 6.40 -19.85
C THR A 92 15.34 7.19 -18.59
N SER A 93 15.70 6.67 -17.44
CA SER A 93 15.45 7.33 -16.16
C SER A 93 16.34 8.56 -15.97
N LYS A 94 16.04 9.33 -14.92
CA LYS A 94 16.82 10.50 -14.50
C LYS A 94 18.31 10.16 -14.27
N GLU A 95 18.61 8.95 -13.82
CA GLU A 95 19.96 8.45 -13.55
C GLU A 95 20.62 7.78 -14.78
N GLY A 96 19.99 7.87 -15.97
CA GLY A 96 20.51 7.30 -17.21
C GLY A 96 20.28 5.80 -17.40
N LYS A 97 19.58 5.13 -16.47
CA LYS A 97 19.25 3.71 -16.59
C LYS A 97 18.06 3.49 -17.55
N LYS A 98 18.11 2.42 -18.33
CA LYS A 98 17.03 2.06 -19.26
C LYS A 98 16.04 1.08 -18.63
N TYR A 99 14.77 1.32 -18.87
CA TYR A 99 13.65 0.51 -18.41
C TYR A 99 12.65 0.29 -19.55
N ASP A 100 11.94 -0.83 -19.49
CA ASP A 100 10.80 -1.09 -20.37
C ASP A 100 9.46 -0.75 -19.74
N PHE A 101 9.48 -0.40 -18.45
CA PHE A 101 8.26 -0.02 -17.72
C PHE A 101 8.47 1.28 -16.94
N VAL A 102 7.38 2.02 -16.80
CA VAL A 102 7.28 3.17 -15.90
C VAL A 102 6.08 3.01 -14.99
N SER A 103 6.16 3.56 -13.80
CA SER A 103 5.11 3.50 -12.80
C SER A 103 5.09 4.75 -11.90
N GLY A 104 4.21 4.76 -10.90
CA GLY A 104 4.07 5.85 -9.94
C GLY A 104 4.47 5.44 -8.52
N ARG A 105 5.09 6.40 -7.80
CA ARG A 105 5.35 6.33 -6.36
C ARG A 105 5.16 7.70 -5.75
N ILE A 106 4.32 7.78 -4.72
CA ILE A 106 4.08 9.01 -3.95
C ILE A 106 4.39 8.77 -2.48
N ASN A 107 4.81 9.82 -1.78
CA ASN A 107 5.10 9.75 -0.37
C ASN A 107 4.79 11.06 0.37
N THR A 108 4.67 10.98 1.71
CA THR A 108 4.41 12.15 2.57
C THR A 108 5.67 12.68 3.26
N ARG A 109 6.88 12.27 2.84
CA ARG A 109 8.14 12.69 3.44
C ARG A 109 8.24 14.20 3.54
N ASP A 110 8.59 14.72 4.72
CA ASP A 110 8.73 16.14 5.05
C ASP A 110 7.44 16.98 4.90
N LYS A 111 6.31 16.34 4.63
CA LYS A 111 4.99 16.98 4.56
C LYS A 111 4.06 16.50 5.66
N MET A 112 4.02 15.19 5.89
CA MET A 112 3.35 14.57 7.02
C MET A 112 4.16 13.36 7.44
N MET A 113 4.58 13.38 8.69
CA MET A 113 5.20 12.27 9.38
C MET A 113 4.50 12.09 10.72
N PHE A 114 4.42 10.85 11.17
CA PHE A 114 3.78 10.55 12.45
C PHE A 114 4.55 9.47 13.20
N THR A 115 4.39 9.48 14.52
CA THR A 115 4.87 8.43 15.42
C THR A 115 3.69 8.01 16.26
N TYR A 116 3.37 6.71 16.22
CA TYR A 116 2.20 6.10 16.88
C TYR A 116 0.85 6.61 16.35
N GLY A 117 -0.19 5.85 16.59
CA GLY A 117 -1.52 6.06 16.08
C GLY A 117 -1.93 4.97 15.10
N SER A 118 -2.84 5.27 14.20
CA SER A 118 -3.29 4.34 13.16
C SER A 118 -3.08 4.94 11.78
N ALA A 119 -2.54 4.15 10.85
CA ALA A 119 -2.52 4.48 9.43
C ALA A 119 -3.37 3.49 8.65
N SER A 120 -4.19 3.98 7.74
CA SER A 120 -5.08 3.17 6.93
C SER A 120 -5.24 3.72 5.52
N ALA A 121 -5.44 2.81 4.54
CA ALA A 121 -5.79 3.15 3.17
C ALA A 121 -6.88 2.21 2.66
N ARG A 122 -7.84 2.74 1.90
CA ARG A 122 -8.81 1.92 1.18
C ARG A 122 -8.36 1.79 -0.27
N MET A 123 -8.08 0.57 -0.69
CA MET A 123 -7.45 0.30 -1.98
C MET A 123 -8.12 -0.87 -2.71
N LYS A 124 -8.02 -0.84 -4.04
CA LYS A 124 -8.36 -1.93 -4.97
C LYS A 124 -7.17 -2.10 -5.92
N ILE A 125 -6.70 -3.34 -6.10
CA ILE A 125 -5.37 -3.61 -6.64
C ILE A 125 -5.47 -4.62 -7.79
N ALA A 126 -4.71 -4.43 -8.86
CA ALA A 126 -4.55 -5.45 -9.88
C ALA A 126 -3.68 -6.60 -9.35
N ASP A 127 -4.12 -7.83 -9.60
CA ASP A 127 -3.40 -9.05 -9.31
C ASP A 127 -2.49 -9.51 -10.46
N GLY A 128 -1.51 -10.30 -10.17
CA GLY A 128 -0.63 -10.93 -11.17
C GLY A 128 0.79 -11.14 -10.67
N ALA A 129 1.40 -12.26 -11.10
CA ALA A 129 2.77 -12.61 -10.70
C ALA A 129 3.78 -11.52 -11.14
N GLY A 130 4.34 -10.83 -10.16
CA GLY A 130 5.27 -9.73 -10.36
C GLY A 130 4.67 -8.33 -10.38
N LEU A 131 3.35 -8.17 -10.26
CA LEU A 131 2.73 -6.90 -9.93
C LEU A 131 2.90 -6.67 -8.42
N TRP A 132 3.58 -5.59 -8.02
CA TRP A 132 3.99 -5.36 -6.63
C TRP A 132 3.50 -3.99 -6.13
N PRO A 133 2.20 -3.86 -5.87
CA PRO A 133 1.65 -2.70 -5.18
C PRO A 133 2.01 -2.73 -3.70
N ALA A 134 2.23 -1.54 -3.11
CA ALA A 134 2.51 -1.42 -1.69
C ALA A 134 1.89 -0.17 -1.06
N PHE A 135 1.41 -0.33 0.17
CA PHE A 135 1.11 0.72 1.13
C PHE A 135 1.95 0.49 2.38
N TRP A 136 2.87 1.40 2.65
CA TRP A 136 3.89 1.22 3.67
C TRP A 136 4.36 2.54 4.28
N ALA A 137 5.15 2.44 5.34
CA ALA A 137 5.69 3.60 6.05
C ALA A 137 7.18 3.40 6.34
N LEU A 138 7.96 4.47 6.13
CA LEU A 138 9.41 4.46 6.26
C LEU A 138 9.90 5.58 7.17
N GLY A 139 10.92 5.30 7.98
CA GLY A 139 11.63 6.31 8.76
C GLY A 139 12.61 7.14 7.91
N LYS A 140 13.05 8.27 8.44
CA LYS A 140 14.21 8.98 7.89
C LYS A 140 15.51 8.35 8.39
N GLY A 141 16.52 8.33 7.55
CA GLY A 141 17.85 7.79 7.85
C GLY A 141 18.19 6.58 7.01
N GLU A 142 19.25 5.88 7.39
CA GLU A 142 19.73 4.71 6.67
C GLU A 142 18.82 3.51 6.88
N TRP A 143 18.51 2.82 5.80
CA TRP A 143 17.80 1.55 5.84
C TRP A 143 18.78 0.41 6.16
N PRO A 144 18.42 -0.59 7.00
CA PRO A 144 17.11 -0.80 7.63
C PRO A 144 16.94 -0.12 9.00
N ASP A 145 17.91 0.63 9.48
CA ASP A 145 17.94 1.24 10.83
C ASP A 145 16.83 2.25 11.07
N CYS A 146 16.37 2.91 10.01
CA CYS A 146 15.25 3.85 10.06
C CYS A 146 13.91 3.17 10.35
N GLY A 147 13.81 1.84 10.19
CA GLY A 147 12.59 1.04 10.37
C GLY A 147 11.56 1.24 9.26
N GLU A 148 10.99 0.12 8.79
CA GLU A 148 9.98 0.05 7.73
C GLU A 148 8.78 -0.76 8.19
N ILE A 149 7.58 -0.31 7.85
CA ILE A 149 6.29 -0.93 8.20
C ILE A 149 5.51 -1.15 6.92
N ASP A 150 5.43 -2.39 6.44
CA ASP A 150 4.68 -2.76 5.25
C ASP A 150 3.25 -3.12 5.65
N VAL A 151 2.36 -2.15 5.50
CA VAL A 151 0.96 -2.31 5.89
C VAL A 151 0.23 -3.25 4.94
N MET A 152 0.57 -3.20 3.67
CA MET A 152 0.04 -4.08 2.64
C MET A 152 1.00 -4.18 1.47
N GLU A 153 1.36 -5.40 1.11
CA GLU A 153 2.01 -5.76 -0.14
C GLU A 153 1.36 -7.03 -0.72
N THR A 154 1.46 -7.20 -2.02
CA THR A 154 1.24 -8.48 -2.71
C THR A 154 2.09 -8.53 -3.98
N VAL A 155 2.44 -9.75 -4.43
CA VAL A 155 3.26 -9.95 -5.63
C VAL A 155 2.78 -11.11 -6.50
N GLY A 156 1.59 -11.65 -6.18
CA GLY A 156 1.09 -12.90 -6.74
C GLY A 156 -0.30 -12.82 -7.36
N ASP A 157 -1.07 -13.83 -7.14
CA ASP A 157 -2.38 -14.09 -7.76
C ASP A 157 -3.55 -13.31 -7.12
N GLY A 158 -3.28 -12.45 -6.18
CA GLY A 158 -4.32 -11.65 -5.52
C GLY A 158 -5.08 -12.34 -4.39
N SER A 159 -4.86 -13.63 -4.16
CA SER A 159 -5.52 -14.37 -3.08
C SER A 159 -4.98 -14.06 -1.68
N TRP A 160 -3.91 -13.26 -1.60
CA TRP A 160 -3.24 -12.92 -0.35
C TRP A 160 -2.58 -11.55 -0.36
N ILE A 161 -2.32 -11.05 0.84
CA ILE A 161 -1.44 -9.91 1.09
C ILE A 161 -0.36 -10.31 2.08
N SER A 162 0.73 -9.53 2.15
CA SER A 162 1.69 -9.59 3.25
C SER A 162 1.73 -8.32 4.06
N ASN A 163 2.00 -8.50 5.35
CA ASN A 163 2.44 -7.47 6.28
C ASN A 163 3.88 -7.80 6.67
N ALA A 164 4.75 -6.81 6.77
CA ALA A 164 6.13 -7.03 7.17
C ALA A 164 6.68 -5.87 8.00
N LEU A 165 7.72 -6.16 8.78
CA LEU A 165 8.54 -5.18 9.47
C LEU A 165 10.01 -5.38 9.11
N HIS A 166 10.69 -4.30 8.77
CA HIS A 166 12.14 -4.31 8.56
C HIS A 166 12.83 -3.32 9.49
N GLY A 167 13.96 -3.75 10.02
CA GLY A 167 14.80 -2.98 10.92
C GLY A 167 16.14 -3.67 11.16
N PRO A 168 17.01 -3.11 12.02
CA PRO A 168 18.35 -3.65 12.25
C PRO A 168 18.30 -5.07 12.82
N GLY A 169 18.85 -6.02 12.05
CA GLY A 169 18.86 -7.45 12.38
C GLY A 169 17.68 -8.27 11.83
N TYR A 170 16.66 -7.62 11.29
CA TYR A 170 15.45 -8.26 10.70
C TYR A 170 15.00 -7.50 9.45
N PHE A 171 15.61 -7.78 8.31
CA PHE A 171 15.31 -7.13 7.03
C PHE A 171 15.48 -8.11 5.87
N GLY A 172 15.03 -7.72 4.66
CA GLY A 172 15.02 -8.58 3.48
C GLY A 172 14.02 -9.72 3.66
N ASP A 173 14.49 -10.96 3.78
CA ASP A 173 13.65 -12.11 4.16
C ASP A 173 13.42 -12.09 5.70
N THR A 174 12.66 -11.09 6.13
CA THR A 174 12.44 -10.81 7.55
C THR A 174 11.62 -11.90 8.24
N PRO A 175 12.00 -12.34 9.47
CA PRO A 175 11.17 -13.25 10.27
C PRO A 175 9.90 -12.58 10.83
N LEU A 176 9.76 -11.27 10.66
CA LEU A 176 8.61 -10.47 11.11
C LEU A 176 7.67 -10.15 9.94
N ALA A 177 7.41 -11.14 9.10
CA ALA A 177 6.44 -11.08 8.01
C ALA A 177 5.28 -12.05 8.25
N HIS A 178 4.10 -11.68 7.73
CA HIS A 178 2.90 -12.51 7.78
C HIS A 178 2.17 -12.44 6.44
N ARG A 179 1.67 -13.59 5.98
CA ARG A 179 0.80 -13.67 4.81
C ARG A 179 -0.63 -13.91 5.24
N GLU A 180 -1.52 -12.97 4.97
CA GLU A 180 -2.95 -13.13 5.17
C GLU A 180 -3.62 -13.57 3.87
N ILE A 181 -4.36 -14.68 3.93
CA ILE A 181 -5.09 -15.25 2.79
C ILE A 181 -6.53 -14.75 2.83
N PHE A 182 -7.02 -14.24 1.72
CA PHE A 182 -8.41 -13.80 1.61
C PHE A 182 -9.39 -14.95 1.75
N LEU A 183 -10.54 -14.67 2.36
CA LEU A 183 -11.64 -15.62 2.41
C LEU A 183 -12.16 -15.92 0.98
N LYS A 184 -12.69 -17.11 0.77
CA LYS A 184 -13.28 -17.52 -0.51
C LYS A 184 -14.32 -16.49 -0.97
N GLY A 185 -14.18 -16.03 -2.23
CA GLY A 185 -15.10 -15.07 -2.85
C GLY A 185 -14.66 -13.61 -2.77
N THR A 186 -13.51 -13.34 -2.15
CA THR A 186 -12.87 -12.03 -2.20
C THR A 186 -11.36 -12.15 -2.45
N ASP A 187 -10.74 -11.06 -2.90
CA ASP A 187 -9.33 -10.97 -3.25
C ASP A 187 -8.90 -9.50 -3.36
N VAL A 188 -7.64 -9.22 -3.59
CA VAL A 188 -7.10 -7.84 -3.70
C VAL A 188 -7.75 -7.00 -4.79
N THR A 189 -8.47 -7.62 -5.77
CA THR A 189 -9.15 -6.89 -6.85
C THR A 189 -10.47 -6.24 -6.39
N LYS A 190 -10.85 -6.46 -5.15
CA LYS A 190 -11.97 -5.78 -4.49
C LYS A 190 -11.47 -4.63 -3.64
N TRP A 191 -12.37 -3.76 -3.21
CA TRP A 191 -12.05 -2.70 -2.28
C TRP A 191 -11.88 -3.23 -0.87
N HIS A 192 -10.70 -3.03 -0.29
CA HIS A 192 -10.37 -3.38 1.09
C HIS A 192 -9.77 -2.19 1.83
N VAL A 193 -9.89 -2.22 3.15
CA VAL A 193 -9.21 -1.29 4.06
C VAL A 193 -8.02 -2.02 4.70
N TYR A 194 -6.83 -1.58 4.36
CA TYR A 194 -5.58 -2.05 4.94
C TYR A 194 -5.15 -1.05 6.01
N SER A 195 -4.81 -1.52 7.21
CA SER A 195 -4.42 -0.62 8.29
C SER A 195 -3.43 -1.24 9.27
N VAL A 196 -2.71 -0.37 9.97
CA VAL A 196 -1.85 -0.71 11.10
C VAL A 196 -2.14 0.22 12.27
N ASP A 197 -2.35 -0.35 13.46
CA ASP A 197 -2.30 0.38 14.73
C ASP A 197 -0.88 0.25 15.29
N TRP A 198 -0.28 1.38 15.53
CA TRP A 198 1.11 1.49 15.96
C TRP A 198 1.20 2.17 17.32
N THR A 199 1.73 1.45 18.30
CA THR A 199 1.97 1.90 19.67
C THR A 199 3.45 1.91 20.00
N LYS A 200 3.82 2.33 21.20
CA LYS A 200 5.21 2.26 21.69
C LYS A 200 5.76 0.83 21.77
N THR A 201 4.88 -0.16 21.86
CA THR A 201 5.27 -1.55 22.16
C THR A 201 4.72 -2.57 21.19
N SER A 202 3.92 -2.16 20.19
CA SER A 202 3.31 -3.09 19.24
C SER A 202 2.90 -2.43 17.94
N LEU A 203 2.84 -3.24 16.87
CA LEU A 203 2.20 -2.94 15.60
C LEU A 203 1.16 -4.03 15.33
N THR A 204 -0.10 -3.62 15.09
CA THR A 204 -1.23 -4.53 14.85
C THR A 204 -1.80 -4.24 13.48
N PHE A 205 -1.61 -5.17 12.54
CA PHE A 205 -2.11 -5.08 11.17
C PHE A 205 -3.54 -5.58 11.07
N LYS A 206 -4.32 -4.96 10.18
CA LYS A 206 -5.73 -5.30 9.99
C LYS A 206 -6.12 -5.25 8.51
N LEU A 207 -6.98 -6.18 8.13
CA LEU A 207 -7.70 -6.20 6.86
C LEU A 207 -9.19 -6.02 7.15
N ASP A 208 -9.81 -4.97 6.60
CA ASP A 208 -11.23 -4.63 6.83
C ASP A 208 -11.62 -4.54 8.33
N GLY A 209 -10.71 -4.03 9.14
CA GLY A 209 -10.87 -3.90 10.58
C GLY A 209 -10.59 -5.18 11.39
N LYS A 210 -10.44 -6.34 10.73
CA LYS A 210 -10.07 -7.60 11.39
C LYS A 210 -8.56 -7.67 11.55
N VAL A 211 -8.08 -8.00 12.75
CA VAL A 211 -6.65 -8.21 13.02
C VAL A 211 -6.14 -9.42 12.23
N THR A 212 -5.07 -9.20 11.47
CA THR A 212 -4.37 -10.22 10.69
C THR A 212 -3.06 -10.62 11.35
N TYR A 213 -2.31 -9.64 11.87
CA TYR A 213 -1.01 -9.88 12.45
C TYR A 213 -0.70 -8.87 13.56
N THR A 214 -0.01 -9.30 14.60
CA THR A 214 0.49 -8.41 15.64
C THR A 214 1.94 -8.73 15.95
N VAL A 215 2.79 -7.72 15.90
CA VAL A 215 4.19 -7.80 16.32
C VAL A 215 4.39 -6.92 17.54
N THR A 216 4.95 -7.48 18.60
CA THR A 216 5.30 -6.74 19.82
C THR A 216 6.79 -6.42 19.87
N LYS A 217 7.15 -5.40 20.64
CA LYS A 217 8.55 -5.02 20.86
C LYS A 217 9.42 -6.21 21.34
N PRO A 218 9.00 -7.03 22.33
CA PRO A 218 9.75 -8.22 22.73
C PRO A 218 9.89 -9.29 21.60
N MET A 219 8.94 -9.39 20.66
CA MET A 219 9.10 -10.28 19.50
C MET A 219 10.20 -9.78 18.57
N THR A 220 10.23 -8.48 18.31
CA THR A 220 11.25 -7.83 17.47
C THR A 220 12.63 -7.93 18.08
N GLU A 221 12.75 -7.70 19.40
CA GLU A 221 14.02 -7.69 20.12
C GLU A 221 14.73 -9.05 20.16
N LYS A 222 14.06 -10.14 19.79
CA LYS A 222 14.68 -11.45 19.54
C LYS A 222 15.60 -11.47 18.30
N TYR A 223 15.39 -10.55 17.37
CA TYR A 223 16.09 -10.49 16.10
C TYR A 223 16.99 -9.25 15.97
N GLY A 224 16.62 -8.15 16.67
CA GLY A 224 17.37 -6.92 16.62
C GLY A 224 16.71 -5.77 17.35
N ARG A 225 17.24 -4.56 17.23
CA ARG A 225 16.74 -3.38 17.92
C ARG A 225 15.36 -2.97 17.40
N TRP A 226 14.44 -2.61 18.29
CA TRP A 226 13.17 -1.96 17.95
C TRP A 226 13.40 -0.64 17.21
N ALA A 227 12.93 -0.54 15.96
CA ALA A 227 13.16 0.61 15.08
C ALA A 227 11.88 1.43 14.81
N PHE A 228 10.91 1.38 15.75
CA PHE A 228 9.58 1.97 15.56
C PHE A 228 9.26 3.02 16.64
N ASP A 229 10.27 3.75 17.14
CA ASP A 229 10.11 4.87 18.06
C ASP A 229 10.39 6.23 17.38
N ASN A 230 10.58 6.25 16.07
CA ASN A 230 10.91 7.44 15.27
C ASN A 230 9.78 7.77 14.26
N PRO A 231 9.63 9.03 13.84
CA PRO A 231 8.61 9.41 12.87
C PRO A 231 8.76 8.68 11.54
N LYS A 232 7.64 8.27 10.97
CA LYS A 232 7.55 7.63 9.65
C LYS A 232 6.68 8.45 8.70
N PHE A 233 7.02 8.41 7.42
CA PHE A 233 6.19 8.93 6.33
C PHE A 233 5.55 7.79 5.56
N LEU A 234 4.38 8.04 4.99
CA LEU A 234 3.64 7.06 4.19
C LEU A 234 4.12 7.04 2.76
N ILE A 235 4.07 5.85 2.15
CA ILE A 235 4.39 5.62 0.74
C ILE A 235 3.29 4.77 0.11
N LEU A 236 2.92 5.13 -1.12
CA LEU A 236 2.09 4.36 -2.03
C LEU A 236 2.84 4.21 -3.34
N ASN A 237 3.02 2.98 -3.80
CA ASN A 237 3.68 2.73 -5.09
C ASN A 237 3.14 1.48 -5.77
N PHE A 238 3.55 1.35 -7.03
CA PHE A 238 3.31 0.15 -7.80
C PHE A 238 4.62 -0.27 -8.49
N ALA A 239 5.37 -1.17 -7.83
CA ALA A 239 6.59 -1.77 -8.36
C ALA A 239 6.26 -2.95 -9.28
N LEU A 240 7.23 -3.41 -10.05
CA LEU A 240 7.12 -4.50 -11.00
C LEU A 240 8.33 -5.41 -10.92
N GLY A 241 8.11 -6.72 -10.84
CA GLY A 241 9.17 -7.72 -10.81
C GLY A 241 10.16 -7.53 -9.67
N GLY A 242 11.36 -8.05 -9.87
CA GLY A 242 12.44 -7.97 -8.87
C GLY A 242 12.57 -9.20 -7.99
N GLY A 243 13.43 -9.10 -6.97
CA GLY A 243 13.84 -10.22 -6.13
C GLY A 243 12.71 -10.84 -5.34
N TYR A 244 11.88 -10.04 -4.66
CA TYR A 244 10.78 -10.55 -3.86
C TYR A 244 9.71 -11.25 -4.72
N PRO A 245 9.18 -10.64 -5.81
CA PRO A 245 8.28 -11.36 -6.71
C PRO A 245 8.89 -12.63 -7.31
N ASN A 246 10.18 -12.61 -7.69
CA ASN A 246 10.85 -13.81 -8.17
C ASN A 246 10.96 -14.89 -7.09
N GLY A 247 11.25 -14.49 -5.86
CA GLY A 247 11.31 -15.40 -4.70
C GLY A 247 10.00 -16.13 -4.47
N VAL A 248 8.86 -15.44 -4.64
CA VAL A 248 7.52 -15.99 -4.47
C VAL A 248 7.07 -16.81 -5.68
N ASN A 249 7.14 -16.25 -6.89
CA ASN A 249 6.49 -16.82 -8.07
C ASN A 249 7.44 -17.65 -8.94
N LYS A 250 8.75 -17.64 -8.68
CA LYS A 250 9.79 -18.34 -9.43
C LYS A 250 9.83 -17.96 -10.93
N VAL A 251 9.51 -16.71 -11.24
CA VAL A 251 9.45 -16.17 -12.60
C VAL A 251 10.76 -15.45 -12.93
N THR A 252 11.48 -15.93 -13.95
CA THR A 252 12.72 -15.29 -14.43
C THR A 252 12.60 -14.66 -15.80
N ARG A 253 11.55 -14.98 -16.57
CA ARG A 253 11.28 -14.48 -17.92
C ARG A 253 9.79 -14.15 -18.07
N PRO A 254 9.41 -13.18 -18.94
CA PRO A 254 10.27 -12.38 -19.84
C PRO A 254 11.11 -11.34 -19.11
N TYR A 255 10.70 -10.94 -17.89
CA TYR A 255 11.45 -10.04 -17.02
C TYR A 255 11.62 -10.70 -15.64
N PHE A 256 12.71 -10.37 -14.95
CA PHE A 256 12.99 -10.95 -13.65
C PHE A 256 11.91 -10.61 -12.64
N GLY A 257 11.22 -11.62 -12.13
CA GLY A 257 10.11 -11.50 -11.19
C GLY A 257 8.77 -11.07 -11.81
N LEU A 258 8.66 -10.86 -13.13
CA LEU A 258 7.44 -10.38 -13.79
C LEU A 258 7.01 -11.33 -14.91
N SER A 259 5.85 -11.97 -14.77
CA SER A 259 5.34 -12.97 -15.71
C SER A 259 4.84 -12.37 -17.03
N GLN A 260 4.78 -13.19 -18.09
CA GLN A 260 4.23 -12.77 -19.38
C GLN A 260 2.78 -12.30 -19.25
N SER A 261 1.94 -12.99 -18.48
CA SER A 261 0.54 -12.59 -18.26
C SER A 261 0.43 -11.22 -17.60
N SER A 262 1.32 -10.90 -16.65
CA SER A 262 1.39 -9.58 -16.04
C SER A 262 1.88 -8.50 -17.01
N VAL A 263 2.85 -8.81 -17.87
CA VAL A 263 3.28 -7.92 -18.96
C VAL A 263 2.13 -7.63 -19.92
N ASP A 264 1.35 -8.64 -20.30
CA ASP A 264 0.20 -8.48 -21.19
C ASP A 264 -0.90 -7.64 -20.51
N LYS A 265 -1.14 -7.83 -19.20
CA LYS A 265 -2.04 -7.01 -18.40
C LYS A 265 -1.57 -5.54 -18.34
N ILE A 266 -0.27 -5.28 -18.23
CA ILE A 266 0.32 -3.92 -18.28
C ILE A 266 0.09 -3.31 -19.67
N LYS A 267 0.41 -4.05 -20.75
CA LYS A 267 0.23 -3.59 -22.14
C LYS A 267 -1.23 -3.28 -22.47
N ALA A 268 -2.17 -4.07 -21.94
CA ALA A 268 -3.60 -3.83 -22.04
C ALA A 268 -4.10 -2.64 -21.20
N GLY A 269 -3.23 -2.03 -20.36
CA GLY A 269 -3.58 -0.91 -19.48
C GLY A 269 -4.41 -1.31 -18.26
N ASN A 270 -4.40 -2.58 -17.87
CA ASN A 270 -5.18 -3.14 -16.77
C ASN A 270 -4.38 -3.32 -15.47
N ALA A 271 -3.08 -3.06 -15.47
CA ALA A 271 -2.25 -3.05 -14.27
C ALA A 271 -2.39 -1.70 -13.54
N LYS A 272 -3.29 -1.64 -12.57
CA LYS A 272 -3.66 -0.42 -11.85
C LYS A 272 -3.84 -0.69 -10.37
N VAL A 273 -3.46 0.29 -9.55
CA VAL A 273 -3.80 0.40 -8.13
C VAL A 273 -4.75 1.59 -8.00
N TYR A 274 -5.89 1.37 -7.36
CA TYR A 274 -6.84 2.43 -7.04
C TYR A 274 -6.77 2.71 -5.55
N VAL A 275 -6.71 3.97 -5.17
CA VAL A 275 -6.72 4.42 -3.78
C VAL A 275 -7.88 5.40 -3.60
N ASP A 276 -8.87 5.00 -2.80
CA ASP A 276 -10.05 5.81 -2.47
C ASP A 276 -9.69 6.90 -1.45
N TRP A 277 -9.00 6.50 -0.38
CA TRP A 277 -8.55 7.43 0.65
C TRP A 277 -7.37 6.87 1.46
N VAL A 278 -6.66 7.81 2.12
CA VAL A 278 -5.64 7.53 3.14
C VAL A 278 -5.97 8.34 4.39
N LEU A 279 -5.90 7.70 5.57
CA LEU A 279 -6.21 8.29 6.86
C LEU A 279 -5.12 7.96 7.87
N VAL A 280 -4.67 8.97 8.64
CA VAL A 280 -3.86 8.79 9.85
C VAL A 280 -4.60 9.43 11.02
N THR A 281 -4.74 8.68 12.11
CA THR A 281 -5.34 9.13 13.38
C THR A 281 -4.37 8.92 14.55
N LYS A 282 -4.57 9.68 15.62
CA LYS A 282 -3.91 9.52 16.92
C LYS A 282 -4.92 9.29 18.01
#